data_e8254b4094dd51367846c7478f262281
#
_entry.id   e8254b4094dd51367846c7478f262281
#
_cell.length_a   1.000
_cell.length_b   1.000
_cell.length_c   1.000
_cell.angle_alpha   90.00
_cell.angle_beta   90.00
_cell.angle_gamma   90.00
#
_symmetry.space_group_name_H-M   'P 1'
#
loop_
_entity.id
_entity.type
_entity.pdbx_description
1 polymer ?
#
loop_
_entity_poly.entity_id
_entity_poly.type
_entity_poly.pdbx_seq_one_letter_code
_entity_poly.pdbx_strand_id
1 'polypeptide(L)'
;MKDCVFCKIVKEEISSETILETDNFIVIPDIKPSAKTHLLIISKRHIDNLKSSGDDLLIEAKNIALDLQKKLNLEEFQFRVNWGRLLEINHLHFHLLAGFNN
;
A
#
# COMPACT_ATOMS: atom_id res chain seq x y z
N MET A 1 -7.34 15.72 8.79
CA MET A 1 -7.56 14.26 8.63
C MET A 1 -7.40 13.55 9.95
N LYS A 2 -8.18 13.99 10.92
CA LYS A 2 -8.06 13.50 12.30
C LYS A 2 -8.21 11.99 12.43
N ASP A 3 -9.10 11.41 11.64
CA ASP A 3 -9.50 10.01 11.83
C ASP A 3 -8.89 9.05 10.81
N CYS A 4 -7.92 9.52 10.03
CA CYS A 4 -7.29 8.66 9.04
C CYS A 4 -6.19 7.82 9.69
N VAL A 5 -6.42 6.52 9.78
CA VAL A 5 -5.46 5.59 10.40
C VAL A 5 -4.13 5.60 9.62
N PHE A 6 -4.16 5.72 8.30
CA PHE A 6 -2.92 5.75 7.52
C PHE A 6 -2.13 7.03 7.74
N CYS A 7 -2.80 8.17 7.88
CA CYS A 7 -2.13 9.40 8.26
C CYS A 7 -1.41 9.24 9.60
N LYS A 8 -2.04 8.57 10.55
CA LYS A 8 -1.44 8.33 11.86
C LYS A 8 -0.24 7.42 11.78
N ILE A 9 -0.28 6.41 10.92
CA ILE A 9 0.86 5.52 10.70
C ILE A 9 2.02 6.28 10.06
N VAL A 10 1.74 7.09 9.05
CA VAL A 10 2.76 7.88 8.36
C VAL A 10 3.43 8.85 9.33
N LYS A 11 2.67 9.44 10.25
CA LYS A 11 3.20 10.37 11.26
C LYS A 11 3.79 9.66 12.48
N GLU A 12 3.81 8.35 12.47
CA GLU A 12 4.34 7.54 13.57
C GLU A 12 3.53 7.66 14.87
N GLU A 13 2.27 8.09 14.77
CA GLU A 13 1.36 8.12 15.92
C GLU A 13 0.84 6.74 16.26
N ILE A 14 0.85 5.84 15.29
CA ILE A 14 0.52 4.43 15.46
C ILE A 14 1.73 3.63 14.96
N SER A 15 2.20 2.70 15.78
CA SER A 15 3.33 1.84 15.40
C SER A 15 2.97 0.90 14.26
N SER A 16 3.89 0.69 13.36
CA SER A 16 3.76 -0.31 12.30
C SER A 16 5.13 -0.76 11.88
N GLU A 17 5.20 -1.97 11.31
CA GLU A 17 6.45 -2.46 10.75
C GLU A 17 6.63 -1.85 9.36
N THR A 18 7.71 -1.12 9.15
CA THR A 18 8.01 -0.53 7.85
C THR A 18 8.88 -1.47 7.05
N ILE A 19 8.35 -2.02 5.97
CA ILE A 19 9.06 -2.93 5.07
C ILE A 19 9.96 -2.15 4.12
N LEU A 20 9.45 -1.03 3.62
CA LEU A 20 10.15 -0.18 2.66
C LEU A 20 9.56 1.23 2.73
N GLU A 21 10.37 2.22 2.46
CA GLU A 21 9.92 3.61 2.49
C GLU A 21 10.58 4.37 1.35
N THR A 22 9.81 5.21 0.67
CA THR A 22 10.31 6.15 -0.33
C THR A 22 9.90 7.56 0.06
N ASP A 23 10.22 8.55 -0.77
CA ASP A 23 9.83 9.94 -0.49
C ASP A 23 8.31 10.09 -0.40
N ASN A 24 7.55 9.30 -1.16
CA ASN A 24 6.10 9.47 -1.29
C ASN A 24 5.28 8.31 -0.73
N PHE A 25 5.92 7.20 -0.37
CA PHE A 25 5.20 5.99 0.08
C PHE A 25 5.87 5.32 1.26
N ILE A 26 5.05 4.61 2.02
CA ILE A 26 5.51 3.70 3.06
C ILE A 26 4.85 2.34 2.82
N VAL A 27 5.58 1.26 3.01
CA VAL A 27 5.08 -0.10 2.83
C VAL A 27 5.03 -0.81 4.16
N ILE A 28 3.85 -1.33 4.52
CA ILE A 28 3.64 -2.07 5.78
C ILE A 28 2.85 -3.34 5.51
N PRO A 29 2.94 -4.36 6.38
CA PRO A 29 2.07 -5.52 6.25
C PRO A 29 0.63 -5.17 6.60
N ASP A 30 -0.32 -5.81 5.91
CA ASP A 30 -1.73 -5.71 6.28
C ASP A 30 -1.96 -6.53 7.55
N ILE A 31 -2.65 -5.97 8.53
CA ILE A 31 -2.94 -6.67 9.80
C ILE A 31 -3.99 -7.77 9.64
N LYS A 32 -4.75 -7.72 8.55
CA LYS A 32 -5.74 -8.76 8.21
C LYS A 32 -5.45 -9.30 6.82
N PRO A 33 -4.35 -10.05 6.67
CA PRO A 33 -3.91 -10.45 5.35
C PRO A 33 -4.88 -11.40 4.66
N SER A 34 -5.06 -11.18 3.34
CA SER A 34 -5.88 -12.05 2.49
C SER A 34 -5.04 -13.03 1.70
N ALA A 35 -3.72 -13.02 1.91
CA ALA A 35 -2.78 -13.91 1.25
C ALA A 35 -1.57 -14.08 2.16
N LYS A 36 -0.72 -15.04 1.85
CA LYS A 36 0.50 -15.29 2.64
C LYS A 36 1.37 -14.04 2.73
N THR A 37 1.50 -13.33 1.62
CA THR A 37 2.13 -12.02 1.58
C THR A 37 1.06 -11.01 1.22
N HIS A 38 0.82 -10.04 2.09
CA HIS A 38 -0.15 -8.97 1.84
C HIS A 38 0.41 -7.69 2.40
N LEU A 39 0.94 -6.85 1.51
CA LEU A 39 1.57 -5.58 1.87
C LEU A 39 0.70 -4.42 1.38
N LEU A 40 0.74 -3.35 2.15
CA LEU A 40 0.07 -2.09 1.80
C LEU A 40 1.12 -1.08 1.39
N ILE A 41 0.93 -0.47 0.23
CA ILE A 41 1.78 0.60 -0.29
C ILE A 41 0.97 1.87 -0.12
N ILE A 42 1.31 2.67 0.89
CA ILE A 42 0.48 3.78 1.38
C ILE A 42 1.14 5.10 1.04
N SER A 43 0.40 6.03 0.42
CA SER A 43 0.93 7.36 0.14
C SER A 43 1.20 8.11 1.45
N LYS A 44 2.32 8.84 1.52
CA LYS A 44 2.64 9.64 2.71
C LYS A 44 1.71 10.83 2.83
N ARG A 45 1.41 11.50 1.70
CA ARG A 45 0.42 12.57 1.69
C ARG A 45 -0.97 11.95 1.72
N HIS A 46 -1.89 12.62 2.38
CA HIS A 46 -3.28 12.20 2.36
C HIS A 46 -3.88 12.54 0.99
N ILE A 47 -4.12 11.54 0.19
CA ILE A 47 -4.77 11.62 -1.11
C ILE A 47 -5.97 10.70 -1.03
N ASP A 48 -7.15 11.20 -1.38
CA ASP A 48 -8.38 10.44 -1.13
C ASP A 48 -8.47 9.14 -1.91
N ASN A 49 -8.06 9.16 -3.19
CA ASN A 49 -8.24 7.98 -4.03
C ASN A 49 -7.40 8.10 -5.30
N LEU A 50 -7.48 7.07 -6.14
CA LEU A 50 -6.72 6.97 -7.38
C LEU A 50 -6.93 8.16 -8.32
N LYS A 51 -8.15 8.68 -8.40
CA LYS A 51 -8.48 9.80 -9.29
C LYS A 51 -7.69 11.06 -8.93
N SER A 52 -7.46 11.26 -7.64
CA SER A 52 -6.78 12.46 -7.14
C SER A 52 -5.26 12.32 -7.12
N SER A 53 -4.72 11.16 -7.48
CA SER A 53 -3.31 10.86 -7.25
C SER A 53 -2.34 11.43 -8.29
N GLY A 54 -2.78 11.60 -9.52
CA GLY A 54 -1.88 11.90 -10.62
C GLY A 54 -1.08 10.67 -11.05
N ASP A 55 -0.52 10.75 -12.27
CA ASP A 55 0.14 9.60 -12.89
C ASP A 55 1.47 9.24 -12.23
N ASP A 56 2.21 10.24 -11.76
CA ASP A 56 3.54 10.01 -11.18
C ASP A 56 3.50 9.09 -9.96
N LEU A 57 2.47 9.24 -9.12
CA LEU A 57 2.34 8.39 -7.95
C LEU A 57 1.99 6.95 -8.33
N LEU A 58 1.19 6.76 -9.36
CA LEU A 58 0.88 5.42 -9.84
C LEU A 58 2.14 4.73 -10.38
N ILE A 59 2.96 5.46 -11.13
CA ILE A 59 4.21 4.94 -11.65
C ILE A 59 5.14 4.54 -10.49
N GLU A 60 5.25 5.40 -9.49
CA GLU A 60 6.08 5.10 -8.32
C GLU A 60 5.58 3.87 -7.57
N ALA A 61 4.27 3.76 -7.36
CA ALA A 61 3.68 2.60 -6.69
C ALA A 61 3.95 1.31 -7.45
N LYS A 62 3.83 1.36 -8.79
CA LYS A 62 4.16 0.22 -9.63
C LYS A 62 5.62 -0.20 -9.45
N ASN A 63 6.52 0.76 -9.44
CA ASN A 63 7.95 0.48 -9.30
C ASN A 63 8.27 -0.11 -7.92
N ILE A 64 7.59 0.38 -6.88
CA ILE A 64 7.72 -0.21 -5.54
C ILE A 64 7.28 -1.67 -5.55
N ALA A 65 6.16 -1.97 -6.21
CA ALA A 65 5.67 -3.35 -6.29
C ALA A 65 6.68 -4.26 -6.98
N LEU A 66 7.31 -3.77 -8.05
CA LEU A 66 8.32 -4.56 -8.78
C LEU A 66 9.59 -4.74 -7.95
N ASP A 67 9.99 -3.73 -7.18
CA ASP A 67 11.14 -3.86 -6.26
C ASP A 67 10.85 -4.89 -5.18
N LEU A 68 9.64 -4.87 -4.63
CA LEU A 68 9.22 -5.85 -3.61
C LEU A 68 9.17 -7.26 -4.19
N GLN A 69 8.73 -7.40 -5.44
CA GLN A 69 8.75 -8.68 -6.11
C GLN A 69 10.15 -9.27 -6.14
N LYS A 70 11.15 -8.45 -6.46
CA LYS A 70 12.54 -8.91 -6.48
C LYS A 70 13.05 -9.23 -5.08
N LYS A 71 12.86 -8.33 -4.14
CA LYS A 71 13.39 -8.49 -2.78
C LYS A 71 12.81 -9.69 -2.07
N LEU A 72 11.53 -9.96 -2.29
CA LEU A 72 10.82 -11.06 -1.64
C LEU A 72 10.82 -12.31 -2.50
N ASN A 73 11.41 -12.25 -3.68
CA ASN A 73 11.51 -13.37 -4.61
C ASN A 73 10.13 -13.98 -4.91
N LEU A 74 9.16 -13.11 -5.24
CA LEU A 74 7.81 -13.56 -5.55
C LEU A 74 7.73 -14.06 -7.00
N GLU A 75 7.22 -15.26 -7.19
CA GLU A 75 7.02 -15.80 -8.54
C GLU A 75 5.83 -15.15 -9.23
N GLU A 76 4.83 -14.78 -8.44
CA GLU A 76 3.62 -14.13 -8.94
C GLU A 76 3.05 -13.23 -7.85
N PHE A 77 2.30 -12.21 -8.26
CA PHE A 77 1.63 -11.34 -7.30
C PHE A 77 0.47 -10.63 -7.98
N GLN A 78 -0.42 -10.09 -7.15
CA GLN A 78 -1.45 -9.16 -7.59
C GLN A 78 -1.08 -7.77 -7.08
N PHE A 79 -1.23 -6.78 -7.95
CA PHE A 79 -1.11 -5.38 -7.60
C PHE A 79 -2.51 -4.78 -7.71
N ARG A 80 -3.08 -4.36 -6.59
CA ARG A 80 -4.49 -4.01 -6.51
C ARG A 80 -4.68 -2.63 -5.92
N VAL A 81 -5.57 -1.83 -6.52
CA VAL A 81 -6.06 -0.59 -5.92
C VAL A 81 -7.58 -0.65 -5.93
N ASN A 82 -8.19 -0.33 -4.82
CA ASN A 82 -9.65 -0.37 -4.70
C ASN A 82 -10.26 0.99 -5.00
N TRP A 83 -11.49 0.98 -5.43
CA TRP A 83 -12.26 2.18 -5.80
C TRP A 83 -13.66 2.08 -5.24
N GLY A 84 -14.20 3.20 -4.80
CA GLY A 84 -15.58 3.26 -4.31
C GLY A 84 -15.75 2.53 -2.99
N ARG A 85 -16.80 1.75 -2.87
CA ARG A 85 -17.11 1.06 -1.60
C ARG A 85 -16.08 0.02 -1.19
N LEU A 86 -15.26 -0.43 -2.13
CA LEU A 86 -14.18 -1.37 -1.81
C LEU A 86 -12.99 -0.67 -1.17
N LEU A 87 -12.93 0.65 -1.24
CA LEU A 87 -11.87 1.45 -0.63
C LEU A 87 -12.25 1.69 0.84
N GLU A 88 -11.85 0.80 1.72
CA GLU A 88 -12.22 0.84 3.13
C GLU A 88 -11.69 2.07 3.86
N ILE A 89 -10.54 2.58 3.44
CA ILE A 89 -9.90 3.76 4.03
C ILE A 89 -9.68 4.79 2.91
N ASN A 90 -10.25 5.98 3.07
CA ASN A 90 -10.14 7.05 2.07
C ASN A 90 -8.78 7.74 2.14
N HIS A 91 -7.74 6.99 1.83
CA HIS A 91 -6.36 7.43 1.78
C HIS A 91 -5.68 6.49 0.79
N LEU A 92 -5.12 7.05 -0.26
CA LEU A 92 -4.58 6.26 -1.38
C LEU A 92 -3.63 5.18 -0.89
N HIS A 93 -3.93 3.95 -1.25
CA HIS A 93 -3.08 2.81 -0.96
C HIS A 93 -3.29 1.72 -1.99
N PHE A 94 -2.23 0.95 -2.20
CA PHE A 94 -2.23 -0.19 -3.11
C PHE A 94 -1.96 -1.44 -2.31
N HIS A 95 -2.46 -2.57 -2.79
CA HIS A 95 -2.21 -3.86 -2.17
C HIS A 95 -1.27 -4.68 -3.05
N LEU A 96 -0.30 -5.30 -2.43
CA LEU A 96 0.51 -6.32 -3.09
C LEU A 96 0.20 -7.63 -2.38
N LEU A 97 -0.34 -8.59 -3.14
CA LEU A 97 -0.76 -9.87 -2.59
C LEU A 97 -0.08 -11.00 -3.34
N ALA A 98 0.44 -11.96 -2.59
CA ALA A 98 1.11 -13.13 -3.17
C ALA A 98 0.95 -14.31 -2.23
N GLY A 99 1.11 -15.51 -2.77
CA GLY A 99 1.03 -16.73 -1.97
C GLY A 99 -0.39 -17.07 -1.58
N PHE A 100 -1.26 -17.19 -2.57
CA PHE A 100 -2.64 -17.58 -2.34
C PHE A 100 -2.72 -19.09 -2.13
N ASN A 101 -3.53 -19.49 -1.16
CA ASN A 101 -3.82 -20.90 -0.97
C ASN A 101 -4.95 -21.30 -1.91
N ASN A 102 -4.74 -22.36 -2.66
CA ASN A 102 -5.76 -22.90 -3.56
C ASN A 102 -6.43 -24.10 -2.90
#